data_530ac5f47018cc9ddb04ea8233001ee9
#
_entry.id   530ac5f47018cc9ddb04ea8233001ee9
#
_cell.length_a   1.000
_cell.length_b   1.000
_cell.length_c   1.000
_cell.angle_alpha   90.00
_cell.angle_beta   90.00
_cell.angle_gamma   90.00
#
_symmetry.space_group_name_H-M   'P 1'
#
loop_
_entity.id
_entity.type
_entity.pdbx_description
1 polymer ?
#
loop_
_entity_poly.entity_id
_entity_poly.type
_entity_poly.pdbx_seq_one_letter_code
_entity_poly.pdbx_strand_id
1 'polypeptide(L)'
;MKSTMKIDEDGYGYNTTMLPDYDGFIIIKPGFLKYTDEIIRDLHRHDFIVIEAKEKTLTKAEAEIIYSCHKGKPFFDKLIKYMTSGPSIGMILLSPYSDRESAIETLKQLKEKYRKRYSIDKIHNVIHSSDSYQSALHEAEAFFN
;
A
#
# COMPACT_ATOMS: atom_id res chain seq x y z
N MET A 1 -13.29 -6.93 1.69
CA MET A 1 -13.48 -6.23 2.99
C MET A 1 -14.77 -6.67 3.64
N LYS A 2 -14.78 -6.71 4.96
CA LYS A 2 -15.98 -7.06 5.72
C LYS A 2 -16.46 -5.84 6.50
N SER A 3 -17.77 -5.62 6.50
CA SER A 3 -18.40 -4.63 7.35
C SER A 3 -18.82 -5.29 8.65
N THR A 4 -18.52 -4.66 9.76
CA THR A 4 -18.92 -5.14 11.08
C THR A 4 -19.61 -4.05 11.87
N MET A 5 -20.45 -4.46 12.81
CA MET A 5 -21.07 -3.54 13.77
C MET A 5 -20.16 -3.46 15.00
N LYS A 6 -19.79 -2.25 15.39
CA LYS A 6 -19.09 -2.00 16.66
C LYS A 6 -19.96 -1.15 17.56
N ILE A 7 -19.74 -1.24 18.85
CA ILE A 7 -20.46 -0.46 19.84
C ILE A 7 -19.45 0.46 20.52
N ASP A 8 -19.75 1.76 20.54
CA ASP A 8 -18.90 2.75 21.19
C ASP A 8 -19.07 2.76 22.72
N GLU A 9 -18.32 3.62 23.42
CA GLU A 9 -18.35 3.71 24.88
C GLU A 9 -19.71 4.11 25.43
N ASP A 10 -20.51 4.81 24.65
CA ASP A 10 -21.85 5.26 25.05
C ASP A 10 -22.94 4.25 24.72
N GLY A 11 -22.59 3.11 24.13
CA GLY A 11 -23.51 2.04 23.79
C GLY A 11 -24.17 2.16 22.43
N TYR A 12 -23.71 3.09 21.59
CA TYR A 12 -24.23 3.26 20.25
C TYR A 12 -23.49 2.37 19.26
N GLY A 13 -24.25 1.66 18.42
CA GLY A 13 -23.69 0.83 17.37
C GLY A 13 -23.31 1.64 16.14
N TYR A 14 -22.21 1.29 15.51
CA TYR A 14 -21.81 1.86 14.22
C TYR A 14 -21.18 0.80 13.34
N ASN A 15 -21.35 0.96 12.03
CA ASN A 15 -20.75 0.08 11.06
C ASN A 15 -19.32 0.53 10.77
N THR A 16 -18.40 -0.44 10.71
CA THR A 16 -17.03 -0.18 10.31
C THR A 16 -16.61 -1.23 9.28
N THR A 17 -15.75 -0.81 8.36
CA THR A 17 -15.17 -1.71 7.37
C THR A 17 -13.88 -2.28 7.92
N MET A 18 -13.76 -3.60 7.90
CA MET A 18 -12.55 -4.31 8.33
C MET A 18 -11.90 -4.98 7.14
N LEU A 19 -10.59 -4.86 7.04
CA LEU A 19 -9.82 -5.62 6.07
C LEU A 19 -9.65 -7.06 6.57
N PRO A 20 -9.63 -8.06 5.65
CA PRO A 20 -9.24 -9.42 6.02
C PRO A 20 -7.77 -9.43 6.48
N ASP A 21 -7.33 -10.54 7.09
CA ASP A 21 -5.94 -10.70 7.48
C ASP A 21 -5.01 -10.65 6.26
N TYR A 22 -3.88 -9.97 6.38
CA TYR A 22 -2.87 -9.84 5.33
C TYR A 22 -1.49 -9.69 5.95
N ASP A 23 -0.46 -9.92 5.13
CA ASP A 23 0.94 -9.89 5.58
C ASP A 23 1.72 -8.71 5.00
N GLY A 24 1.26 -8.12 3.92
CA GLY A 24 1.96 -7.03 3.27
C GLY A 24 1.03 -6.12 2.50
N PHE A 25 1.55 -4.94 2.17
CA PHE A 25 0.83 -3.90 1.46
C PHE A 25 1.75 -3.20 0.46
N ILE A 26 1.26 -3.03 -0.76
CA ILE A 26 1.97 -2.29 -1.80
C ILE A 26 1.02 -1.30 -2.46
N ILE A 27 1.61 -0.24 -3.03
CA ILE A 27 0.87 0.72 -3.87
C ILE A 27 1.61 0.85 -5.21
N ILE A 28 0.88 0.67 -6.30
CA ILE A 28 1.37 1.04 -7.63
C ILE A 28 1.01 2.50 -7.82
N LYS A 29 2.03 3.34 -8.06
CA LYS A 29 1.91 4.80 -8.03
C LYS A 29 1.28 5.38 -9.30
N PRO A 30 0.75 6.61 -9.21
CA PRO A 30 0.18 7.28 -10.39
C PRO A 30 1.17 7.33 -11.57
N GLY A 31 0.67 7.04 -12.75
CA GLY A 31 1.49 7.00 -13.97
C GLY A 31 2.13 5.66 -14.27
N PHE A 32 2.07 4.70 -13.34
CA PHE A 32 2.71 3.39 -13.49
C PHE A 32 1.72 2.21 -13.50
N LEU A 33 0.43 2.48 -13.60
CA LEU A 33 -0.61 1.44 -13.56
C LEU A 33 -0.50 0.44 -14.71
N LYS A 34 0.15 0.81 -15.81
CA LYS A 34 0.41 -0.10 -16.94
C LYS A 34 1.26 -1.31 -16.57
N TYR A 35 1.98 -1.26 -15.44
CA TYR A 35 2.81 -2.37 -14.96
C TYR A 35 2.07 -3.31 -14.01
N THR A 36 0.77 -3.08 -13.76
CA THR A 36 -0.02 -3.85 -12.79
C THR A 36 0.01 -5.34 -13.06
N ASP A 37 -0.22 -5.75 -14.31
CA ASP A 37 -0.24 -7.18 -14.66
C ASP A 37 1.14 -7.83 -14.47
N GLU A 38 2.20 -7.13 -14.83
CA GLU A 38 3.58 -7.61 -14.63
C GLU A 38 3.88 -7.78 -13.14
N ILE A 39 3.48 -6.83 -12.32
CA ILE A 39 3.69 -6.87 -10.87
C ILE A 39 2.90 -8.02 -10.26
N ILE A 40 1.64 -8.21 -10.64
CA ILE A 40 0.82 -9.32 -10.14
C ILE A 40 1.44 -10.66 -10.51
N ARG A 41 1.90 -10.83 -11.75
CA ARG A 41 2.56 -12.06 -12.17
C ARG A 41 3.81 -12.33 -11.34
N ASP A 42 4.58 -11.30 -11.04
CA ASP A 42 5.80 -11.43 -10.24
C ASP A 42 5.48 -11.81 -8.79
N LEU A 43 4.44 -11.20 -8.22
CA LEU A 43 3.94 -11.57 -6.90
C LEU A 43 3.53 -13.05 -6.86
N HIS A 44 2.81 -13.52 -7.87
CA HIS A 44 2.42 -14.93 -7.95
C HIS A 44 3.62 -15.86 -8.09
N ARG A 45 4.67 -15.45 -8.79
CA ARG A 45 5.91 -16.25 -8.90
C ARG A 45 6.60 -16.41 -7.56
N HIS A 46 6.39 -15.47 -6.63
CA HIS A 46 6.91 -15.54 -5.28
C HIS A 46 5.87 -16.09 -4.30
N ASP A 47 4.79 -16.68 -4.84
CA ASP A 47 3.72 -17.33 -4.10
C ASP A 47 2.93 -16.38 -3.17
N PHE A 48 2.96 -15.09 -3.45
CA PHE A 48 2.05 -14.15 -2.80
C PHE A 48 0.66 -14.26 -3.41
N ILE A 49 -0.36 -14.06 -2.57
CA ILE A 49 -1.75 -14.01 -3.00
C ILE A 49 -2.26 -12.59 -2.82
N VAL A 50 -2.78 -11.99 -3.88
CA VAL A 50 -3.46 -10.69 -3.81
C VAL A 50 -4.85 -10.92 -3.26
N ILE A 51 -5.08 -10.47 -2.03
CA ILE A 51 -6.39 -10.63 -1.36
C ILE A 51 -7.37 -9.60 -1.89
N GLU A 52 -6.95 -8.35 -1.97
CA GLU A 52 -7.73 -7.25 -2.51
C GLU A 52 -6.83 -6.28 -3.23
N ALA A 53 -7.36 -5.70 -4.30
CA ALA A 53 -6.74 -4.61 -5.02
C ALA A 53 -7.79 -3.53 -5.24
N LYS A 54 -7.42 -2.27 -5.06
CA LYS A 54 -8.33 -1.14 -5.25
C LYS A 54 -7.61 -0.01 -5.96
N GLU A 55 -8.24 0.49 -7.01
CA GLU A 55 -7.77 1.68 -7.70
C GLU A 55 -8.50 2.90 -7.14
N LYS A 56 -7.75 3.93 -6.75
CA LYS A 56 -8.33 5.20 -6.30
C LYS A 56 -7.32 6.32 -6.41
N THR A 57 -7.81 7.54 -6.48
CA THR A 57 -6.99 8.73 -6.31
C THR A 57 -6.98 9.09 -4.83
N LEU A 58 -5.80 9.13 -4.23
CA LEU A 58 -5.66 9.44 -2.81
C LEU A 58 -6.04 10.89 -2.54
N THR A 59 -6.68 11.11 -1.40
CA THR A 59 -6.84 12.46 -0.86
C THR A 59 -5.53 12.89 -0.22
N LYS A 60 -5.37 14.20 -0.01
CA LYS A 60 -4.18 14.73 0.68
C LYS A 60 -4.03 14.10 2.07
N ALA A 61 -5.12 14.01 2.82
CA ALA A 61 -5.10 13.42 4.16
C ALA A 61 -4.63 11.96 4.13
N GLU A 62 -5.14 11.16 3.20
CA GLU A 62 -4.74 9.77 3.05
C GLU A 62 -3.25 9.64 2.69
N ALA A 63 -2.79 10.44 1.74
CA ALA A 63 -1.39 10.44 1.33
C ALA A 63 -0.46 10.85 2.48
N GLU A 64 -0.84 11.85 3.28
CA GLU A 64 -0.05 12.29 4.41
C GLU A 64 0.05 11.22 5.51
N ILE A 65 -0.99 10.42 5.70
CA ILE A 65 -0.95 9.28 6.62
C ILE A 65 0.00 8.19 6.10
N ILE A 66 -0.16 7.82 4.83
CA ILE A 66 0.65 6.75 4.21
C ILE A 66 2.15 7.10 4.23
N TYR A 67 2.48 8.35 3.96
CA TYR A 67 3.84 8.82 3.89
C TYR A 67 4.31 9.60 5.14
N SER A 68 3.65 9.40 6.26
CA SER A 68 3.93 10.13 7.50
C SER A 68 5.39 10.01 7.97
N CYS A 69 6.07 8.90 7.66
CA CYS A 69 7.48 8.71 7.99
C CYS A 69 8.40 9.70 7.28
N HIS A 70 7.93 10.35 6.22
CA HIS A 70 8.69 11.35 5.47
C HIS A 70 8.32 12.78 5.83
N LYS A 71 7.41 12.99 6.76
CA LYS A 71 6.98 14.31 7.18
C LYS A 71 8.18 15.12 7.69
N GLY A 72 8.27 16.37 7.24
CA GLY A 72 9.39 17.24 7.59
C GLY A 72 10.60 17.14 6.66
N LYS A 73 10.64 16.15 5.75
CA LYS A 73 11.71 16.06 4.76
C LYS A 73 11.47 17.02 3.60
N PRO A 74 12.54 17.55 2.96
CA PRO A 74 12.38 18.54 1.89
C PRO A 74 11.51 18.12 0.72
N PHE A 75 11.45 16.81 0.42
CA PHE A 75 10.68 16.28 -0.71
C PHE A 75 9.23 15.94 -0.36
N PHE A 76 8.81 16.08 0.91
CA PHE A 76 7.50 15.60 1.37
C PHE A 76 6.35 16.22 0.58
N ASP A 77 6.35 17.54 0.43
CA ASP A 77 5.25 18.22 -0.26
C ASP A 77 5.13 17.81 -1.73
N LYS A 78 6.27 17.62 -2.40
CA LYS A 78 6.30 17.15 -3.79
C LYS A 78 5.76 15.72 -3.88
N LEU A 79 6.12 14.86 -2.93
CA LEU A 79 5.64 13.48 -2.88
C LEU A 79 4.13 13.44 -2.70
N ILE A 80 3.59 14.22 -1.77
CA ILE A 80 2.16 14.26 -1.51
C ILE A 80 1.42 14.79 -2.74
N LYS A 81 1.92 15.85 -3.37
CA LYS A 81 1.31 16.40 -4.58
C LYS A 81 1.29 15.36 -5.70
N TYR A 82 2.36 14.62 -5.87
CA TYR A 82 2.43 13.56 -6.87
C TYR A 82 1.46 12.42 -6.55
N MET A 83 1.45 11.93 -5.32
CA MET A 83 0.60 10.79 -4.94
C MET A 83 -0.89 11.09 -4.98
N THR A 84 -1.27 12.36 -4.99
CA THR A 84 -2.68 12.79 -5.12
C THR A 84 -3.03 13.24 -6.53
N SER A 85 -2.09 13.17 -7.47
CA SER A 85 -2.26 13.70 -8.82
C SER A 85 -3.04 12.79 -9.78
N GLY A 86 -3.22 11.54 -9.43
CA GLY A 86 -3.91 10.57 -10.28
C GLY A 86 -4.12 9.26 -9.54
N PRO A 87 -4.72 8.25 -10.22
CA PRO A 87 -5.05 6.99 -9.57
C PRO A 87 -3.81 6.17 -9.22
N SER A 88 -3.91 5.52 -8.07
CA SER A 88 -2.99 4.50 -7.58
C SER A 88 -3.74 3.19 -7.42
N ILE A 89 -3.03 2.07 -7.41
CA ILE A 89 -3.61 0.77 -7.05
C ILE A 89 -2.93 0.28 -5.79
N GLY A 90 -3.71 0.10 -4.72
CA GLY A 90 -3.25 -0.50 -3.48
C GLY A 90 -3.65 -1.97 -3.41
N MET A 91 -2.75 -2.81 -2.91
CA MET A 91 -2.99 -4.25 -2.78
C MET A 91 -2.59 -4.73 -1.40
N ILE A 92 -3.45 -5.55 -0.79
CA ILE A 92 -3.09 -6.29 0.41
C ILE A 92 -2.83 -7.75 0.02
N LEU A 93 -1.81 -8.34 0.63
CA LEU A 93 -1.19 -9.57 0.17
C LEU A 93 -1.06 -10.58 1.30
N LEU A 94 -1.33 -11.87 1.00
CA LEU A 94 -0.90 -12.98 1.85
C LEU A 94 0.44 -13.49 1.36
N SER A 95 1.30 -13.82 2.31
CA SER A 95 2.66 -14.31 2.08
C SER A 95 2.72 -15.83 2.20
N PRO A 96 3.61 -16.50 1.44
CA PRO A 96 3.88 -17.91 1.64
C PRO A 96 4.79 -18.19 2.84
N TYR A 97 5.40 -17.13 3.40
CA TYR A 97 6.38 -17.27 4.49
C TYR A 97 5.68 -17.40 5.84
N SER A 98 6.32 -18.14 6.76
CA SER A 98 5.81 -18.30 8.11
C SER A 98 5.99 -17.05 8.97
N ASP A 99 6.92 -16.17 8.60
CA ASP A 99 7.18 -14.91 9.31
C ASP A 99 6.96 -13.71 8.39
N ARG A 100 6.47 -12.63 9.00
CA ARG A 100 6.16 -11.40 8.27
C ARG A 100 7.39 -10.62 7.85
N GLU A 101 8.52 -10.81 8.54
CA GLU A 101 9.77 -10.14 8.17
C GLU A 101 10.24 -10.60 6.79
N SER A 102 10.17 -11.89 6.52
CA SER A 102 10.53 -12.44 5.20
C SER A 102 9.59 -11.92 4.11
N ALA A 103 8.30 -11.78 4.42
CA ALA A 103 7.34 -11.21 3.50
C ALA A 103 7.68 -9.75 3.15
N ILE A 104 7.93 -8.95 4.17
CA ILE A 104 8.27 -7.52 4.01
C ILE A 104 9.57 -7.38 3.20
N GLU A 105 10.58 -8.18 3.52
CA GLU A 105 11.87 -8.13 2.82
C GLU A 105 11.72 -8.50 1.34
N THR A 106 10.95 -9.53 1.03
CA THR A 106 10.70 -9.93 -0.35
C THR A 106 9.98 -8.82 -1.13
N LEU A 107 9.00 -8.16 -0.52
CA LEU A 107 8.31 -7.04 -1.15
C LEU A 107 9.23 -5.85 -1.37
N LYS A 108 10.17 -5.59 -0.46
CA LYS A 108 11.19 -4.56 -0.65
C LYS A 108 12.10 -4.88 -1.84
N GLN A 109 12.50 -6.12 -1.99
CA GLN A 109 13.32 -6.54 -3.12
C GLN A 109 12.58 -6.38 -4.45
N LEU A 110 11.30 -6.73 -4.49
CA LEU A 110 10.47 -6.51 -5.68
C LEU A 110 10.34 -5.01 -5.98
N LYS A 111 10.14 -4.20 -4.96
CA LYS A 111 10.08 -2.74 -5.10
C LYS A 111 11.38 -2.21 -5.73
N GLU A 112 12.53 -2.60 -5.23
CA GLU A 112 13.82 -2.15 -5.76
C GLU A 112 14.01 -2.58 -7.22
N LYS A 113 13.61 -3.80 -7.56
CA LYS A 113 13.65 -4.31 -8.93
C LYS A 113 12.85 -3.42 -9.88
N TYR A 114 11.61 -3.07 -9.52
CA TYR A 114 10.77 -2.24 -10.38
C TYR A 114 11.24 -0.79 -10.43
N ARG A 115 11.70 -0.25 -9.32
CA ARG A 115 12.27 1.09 -9.28
C ARG A 115 13.50 1.21 -10.17
N LYS A 116 14.38 0.24 -10.11
CA LYS A 116 15.59 0.21 -10.95
C LYS A 116 15.23 0.13 -12.43
N ARG A 117 14.17 -0.59 -12.77
CA ARG A 117 13.79 -0.83 -14.16
C ARG A 117 13.00 0.33 -14.78
N TYR A 118 12.11 0.94 -14.04
CA TYR A 118 11.10 1.85 -14.60
C TYR A 118 11.03 3.23 -13.97
N SER A 119 11.77 3.53 -12.91
CA SER A 119 11.69 4.84 -12.26
C SER A 119 12.14 5.97 -13.18
N ILE A 120 11.45 7.10 -13.07
CA ILE A 120 11.83 8.33 -13.74
C ILE A 120 12.76 9.14 -12.83
N ASP A 121 12.46 9.21 -11.54
CA ASP A 121 13.25 9.88 -10.51
C ASP A 121 12.94 9.29 -9.13
N LYS A 122 13.42 9.93 -8.06
CA LYS A 122 13.26 9.41 -6.70
C LYS A 122 11.82 9.47 -6.15
N ILE A 123 10.96 10.26 -6.77
CA ILE A 123 9.55 10.40 -6.38
C ILE A 123 8.67 9.58 -7.32
N HIS A 124 8.88 9.72 -8.62
CA HIS A 124 8.16 9.00 -9.68
C HIS A 124 8.82 7.64 -9.88
N ASN A 125 8.65 6.75 -8.91
CA ASN A 125 9.45 5.53 -8.80
C ASN A 125 8.62 4.24 -8.69
N VAL A 126 7.49 4.19 -9.36
CA VAL A 126 6.69 3.01 -9.71
C VAL A 126 5.84 2.46 -8.57
N ILE A 127 6.46 2.06 -7.47
CA ILE A 127 5.79 1.25 -6.46
C ILE A 127 6.29 1.62 -5.06
N HIS A 128 5.37 1.57 -4.12
CA HIS A 128 5.62 1.71 -2.69
C HIS A 128 5.39 0.35 -2.03
N SER A 129 6.24 -0.03 -1.11
CA SER A 129 5.99 -1.13 -0.20
C SER A 129 6.27 -0.68 1.22
N SER A 130 5.52 -1.21 2.17
CA SER A 130 5.67 -0.83 3.57
C SER A 130 6.99 -1.35 4.15
N ASP A 131 7.61 -0.58 5.04
CA ASP A 131 8.90 -0.93 5.64
C ASP A 131 8.81 -1.97 6.76
N SER A 132 7.61 -2.16 7.31
CA SER A 132 7.36 -3.11 8.39
C SER A 132 5.91 -3.57 8.33
N TYR A 133 5.59 -4.65 9.06
CA TYR A 133 4.21 -5.11 9.15
C TYR A 133 3.31 -4.04 9.81
N GLN A 134 3.81 -3.34 10.80
CA GLN A 134 3.03 -2.28 11.46
C GLN A 134 2.75 -1.11 10.52
N SER A 135 3.75 -0.72 9.72
CA SER A 135 3.54 0.27 8.66
C SER A 135 2.52 -0.22 7.65
N ALA A 136 2.57 -1.50 7.28
CA ALA A 136 1.61 -2.09 6.34
C ALA A 136 0.17 -1.96 6.86
N LEU A 137 -0.06 -2.26 8.13
CA LEU A 137 -1.38 -2.12 8.74
C LEU A 137 -1.87 -0.68 8.68
N HIS A 138 -1.04 0.24 9.09
CA HIS A 138 -1.35 1.68 9.13
C HIS A 138 -1.65 2.25 7.74
N GLU A 139 -0.80 1.92 6.78
CA GLU A 139 -0.91 2.42 5.41
C GLU A 139 -2.09 1.81 4.66
N ALA A 140 -2.30 0.50 4.82
CA ALA A 140 -3.42 -0.18 4.17
C ALA A 140 -4.77 0.32 4.68
N GLU A 141 -4.90 0.55 5.98
CA GLU A 141 -6.12 1.12 6.56
C GLU A 141 -6.43 2.49 5.95
N ALA A 142 -5.41 3.33 5.80
CA ALA A 142 -5.59 4.65 5.19
C ALA A 142 -5.99 4.55 3.72
N PHE A 143 -5.41 3.61 2.98
CA PHE A 143 -5.69 3.44 1.56
C PHE A 143 -7.09 2.88 1.31
N PHE A 144 -7.47 1.84 2.06
CA PHE A 144 -8.74 1.13 1.84
C PHE A 144 -9.94 1.74 2.58
N ASN A 145 -9.71 2.78 3.31
CA ASN A 145 -10.74 3.50 4.05
C ASN A 145 -11.83 4.09 3.12
#